data_82f9203597d960c57bd862b8e6704478
#
_entry.id   82f9203597d960c57bd862b8e6704478
#
_cell.length_a   1.000
_cell.length_b   1.000
_cell.length_c   1.000
_cell.angle_alpha   90.00
_cell.angle_beta   90.00
_cell.angle_gamma   90.00
#
_symmetry.space_group_name_H-M   'P 1'
#
loop_
_entity.id
_entity.type
_entity.pdbx_description
1 polymer ?
#
loop_
_entity_poly.entity_id
_entity_poly.type
_entity_poly.pdbx_seq_one_letter_code
_entity_poly.pdbx_strand_id
1 'polypeptide(L)' 'MKRINLLGATGSIGVQALDVARAHGYRIEALAAYSDVDKIESQIREFKPEYAALVDEKAAKELKSRVSD' A
#
# COMPACT_ATOMS: atom_id res chain seq x y z
N MET A 1 4.46 -13.20 14.08
CA MET A 1 3.82 -12.06 13.41
C MET A 1 3.48 -12.43 11.96
N LYS A 2 2.27 -12.15 11.54
CA LYS A 2 1.84 -12.48 10.19
C LYS A 2 2.27 -11.39 9.21
N ARG A 3 2.80 -11.80 8.08
CA ARG A 3 3.18 -10.88 7.00
C ARG A 3 2.16 -10.97 5.89
N ILE A 4 1.77 -9.84 5.34
CA ILE A 4 0.72 -9.77 4.32
C ILE A 4 1.21 -9.05 3.09
N ASN A 5 0.96 -9.64 1.92
CA ASN A 5 1.15 -8.99 0.63
C ASN A 5 -0.25 -8.68 0.09
N LEU A 6 -0.53 -7.40 -0.14
CA LEU A 6 -1.88 -6.98 -0.47
C LEU A 6 -1.94 -6.40 -1.88
N LEU A 7 -2.69 -7.06 -2.75
CA LEU A 7 -2.98 -6.57 -4.09
C LEU A 7 -4.31 -5.81 -4.05
N GLY A 8 -4.39 -4.72 -4.78
CA GLY A 8 -5.59 -3.88 -4.76
C GLY A 8 -5.76 -3.12 -3.46
N ALA A 9 -4.67 -2.66 -2.90
CA ALA A 9 -4.64 -2.04 -1.57
C ALA A 9 -5.56 -0.83 -1.43
N THR A 10 -5.82 -0.10 -2.52
CA THR A 10 -6.65 1.11 -2.47
C THR A 10 -8.12 0.84 -2.74
N GLY A 11 -8.49 -0.38 -3.14
CA GLY A 11 -9.88 -0.74 -3.35
C GLY A 11 -10.60 -1.03 -2.03
N SER A 12 -11.92 -1.20 -2.09
CA SER A 12 -12.74 -1.42 -0.89
C SER A 12 -12.26 -2.60 -0.06
N ILE A 13 -12.00 -3.73 -0.73
CA ILE A 13 -11.56 -4.95 -0.03
C ILE A 13 -10.16 -4.75 0.55
N GLY A 14 -9.29 -4.06 -0.21
CA GLY A 14 -7.94 -3.77 0.27
C GLY A 14 -7.94 -2.90 1.51
N VAL A 15 -8.77 -1.86 1.53
CA VAL A 15 -8.90 -0.98 2.69
C VAL A 15 -9.40 -1.76 3.91
N GLN A 16 -10.37 -2.65 3.71
CA GLN A 16 -10.87 -3.50 4.80
C GLN A 16 -9.78 -4.44 5.31
N ALA A 17 -8.98 -5.00 4.41
CA ALA A 17 -7.88 -5.88 4.80
C ALA A 17 -6.84 -5.12 5.64
N LEU A 18 -6.57 -3.87 5.29
CA LEU A 18 -5.66 -3.04 6.08
C LEU A 18 -6.22 -2.71 7.45
N ASP A 19 -7.55 -2.51 7.55
CA ASP A 19 -8.18 -2.31 8.85
C ASP A 19 -7.99 -3.53 9.75
N VAL A 20 -8.14 -4.73 9.19
CA VAL A 20 -7.92 -5.97 9.94
C VAL A 20 -6.45 -6.07 10.36
N ALA A 21 -5.53 -5.77 9.45
CA ALA A 21 -4.09 -5.82 9.76
C ALA A 21 -3.75 -4.85 10.89
N ARG A 22 -4.32 -3.66 10.85
CA ARG A 22 -4.08 -2.65 11.90
C ARG A 22 -4.60 -3.13 13.24
N ALA A 23 -5.79 -3.71 13.26
CA ALA A 23 -6.42 -4.19 14.50
C ALA A 23 -5.65 -5.35 15.13
N HIS A 24 -5.03 -6.20 14.31
CA HIS A 24 -4.33 -7.39 14.79
C HIS A 24 -2.81 -7.24 14.84
N GLY A 25 -2.29 -6.09 14.46
CA GLY A 25 -0.85 -5.86 14.48
C GLY A 25 -0.08 -6.65 13.44
N TYR A 26 -0.73 -7.03 12.34
CA TYR A 26 -0.04 -7.76 11.25
C TYR A 26 0.90 -6.83 10.51
N ARG A 27 2.00 -7.38 10.02
CA ARG A 27 2.96 -6.62 9.23
C ARG A 27 2.59 -6.66 7.76
N ILE A 28 2.54 -5.49 7.13
CA ILE A 28 2.32 -5.40 5.70
C ILE A 28 3.68 -5.42 5.02
N GLU A 29 3.95 -6.46 4.26
CA GLU A 29 5.23 -6.60 3.56
C GLU A 29 5.19 -5.90 2.21
N ALA A 30 4.08 -6.00 1.48
CA ALA A 30 3.95 -5.38 0.17
C ALA A 30 2.54 -4.84 -0.05
N LEU A 31 2.46 -3.71 -0.72
CA LEU A 31 1.21 -3.11 -1.16
C LEU A 31 1.27 -2.90 -2.67
N ALA A 32 0.19 -3.22 -3.36
CA ALA A 32 0.09 -2.95 -4.80
C ALA A 32 -1.32 -2.46 -5.14
N ALA A 33 -1.40 -1.52 -6.06
CA ALA A 33 -2.66 -0.96 -6.51
C ALA A 33 -2.53 -0.55 -7.97
N TYR A 34 -3.61 -0.04 -8.56
CA TYR A 34 -3.55 0.32 -9.96
C TYR A 34 -2.98 1.73 -10.16
N SER A 35 -3.64 2.77 -9.68
CA SER A 35 -3.23 4.14 -9.99
C SER A 35 -3.52 5.17 -8.89
N ASP A 36 -4.08 4.78 -7.76
CA ASP A 36 -4.47 5.75 -6.72
C ASP A 36 -3.26 6.14 -5.86
N VAL A 37 -2.53 7.13 -6.33
CA VAL A 37 -1.28 7.58 -5.68
C VAL A 37 -1.55 8.12 -4.28
N ASP A 38 -2.61 8.91 -4.12
CA ASP A 38 -2.89 9.53 -2.82
C ASP A 38 -3.16 8.50 -1.74
N LYS A 39 -4.01 7.51 -2.04
CA LYS A 39 -4.34 6.47 -1.07
C LYS A 39 -3.14 5.58 -0.76
N ILE A 40 -2.41 5.15 -1.80
CA ILE A 40 -1.29 4.25 -1.55
C ILE A 40 -0.17 4.96 -0.80
N GLU A 41 0.02 6.25 -1.04
CA GLU A 41 1.01 7.02 -0.29
C GLU A 41 0.66 7.03 1.20
N SER A 42 -0.60 7.28 1.55
CA SER A 42 -1.05 7.23 2.95
C SER A 42 -0.80 5.86 3.56
N GLN A 43 -1.10 4.80 2.80
CA GLN A 43 -0.92 3.43 3.27
C GLN A 43 0.56 3.11 3.49
N ILE A 44 1.43 3.56 2.59
CA ILE A 44 2.87 3.37 2.73
C ILE A 44 3.39 4.06 3.99
N ARG A 45 2.96 5.28 4.23
CA ARG A 45 3.43 6.03 5.40
C ARG A 45 2.93 5.43 6.70
N GLU A 46 1.74 4.86 6.69
CA GLU A 46 1.18 4.23 7.89
C GLU A 46 1.79 2.85 8.17
N PHE A 47 1.83 1.98 7.16
CA PHE A 47 2.22 0.59 7.35
C PHE A 47 3.69 0.32 7.08
N LYS A 48 4.37 1.23 6.39
CA LYS A 48 5.80 1.13 6.07
C LYS A 48 6.17 -0.23 5.48
N PRO A 49 5.51 -0.63 4.38
CA PRO A 49 5.81 -1.92 3.77
C PRO A 49 7.20 -1.93 3.16
N GLU A 50 7.75 -3.12 2.98
CA GLU A 50 9.04 -3.26 2.34
C GLU A 50 8.96 -2.96 0.85
N TYR A 51 7.82 -3.28 0.23
CA TYR A 51 7.61 -3.07 -1.20
C TYR A 51 6.28 -2.39 -1.45
N ALA A 52 6.24 -1.53 -2.46
CA ALA A 52 5.00 -0.92 -2.91
C ALA A 52 5.07 -0.71 -4.42
N ALA A 53 3.96 -0.92 -5.11
CA ALA A 53 3.92 -0.79 -6.57
C ALA A 53 2.58 -0.30 -7.07
N LEU A 54 2.59 0.41 -8.19
CA LEU A 54 1.40 0.78 -8.93
C LEU A 54 1.52 0.27 -10.36
N VAL A 55 0.41 -0.22 -10.91
CA VAL A 55 0.39 -0.78 -12.25
C VAL A 55 0.52 0.32 -13.31
N ASP A 56 -0.14 1.46 -13.10
CA ASP A 56 -0.07 2.58 -14.02
C ASP A 56 1.30 3.26 -13.94
N GLU A 57 1.98 3.39 -15.09
CA GLU A 57 3.34 3.92 -15.13
C GLU A 57 3.44 5.36 -14.64
N LYS A 58 2.50 6.22 -15.03
CA LYS A 58 2.50 7.61 -14.58
C LYS A 58 2.35 7.70 -13.07
N ALA A 59 1.38 6.94 -12.55
CA ALA A 59 1.13 6.91 -11.11
C ALA A 59 2.33 6.35 -10.36
N ALA A 60 2.98 5.32 -10.90
CA ALA A 60 4.16 4.74 -10.28
C ALA A 60 5.30 5.74 -10.19
N LYS A 61 5.53 6.52 -11.25
CA LYS A 61 6.55 7.56 -11.23
C LYS A 61 6.24 8.64 -10.21
N GLU A 62 4.99 9.07 -10.15
CA GLU A 62 4.57 10.08 -9.18
C GLU A 62 4.73 9.57 -7.75
N LEU A 63 4.36 8.33 -7.50
CA LEU A 63 4.52 7.73 -6.18
C LEU A 63 5.99 7.69 -5.77
N LYS A 64 6.86 7.27 -6.68
CA LYS A 64 8.29 7.20 -6.40
C LYS A 64 8.84 8.58 -6.02
N SER A 65 8.38 9.63 -6.68
CA SER A 65 8.77 10.99 -6.37
C SER A 65 8.31 11.42 -4.97
N ARG A 66 7.09 11.03 -4.58
CA ARG A 66 6.52 11.42 -3.29
C ARG A 66 7.14 10.69 -2.11
N VAL A 67 7.58 9.44 -2.30
CA VAL A 67 8.08 8.62 -1.20
C VAL A 67 9.58 8.34 -1.29
N SER A 68 10.30 9.11 -2.07
CA SER A 68 11.73 8.91 -2.24
C SER A 68 12.55 9.40 -1.04
N ASP A 69 11.92 10.02 -0.10
CA ASP A 69 12.54 10.40 1.18
C ASP A 69 12.58 9.19 2.17
#